data_061e5d257c207868f878bef3a177a5af
#
_entry.id   061e5d257c207868f878bef3a177a5af
#
_cell.length_a   1.000
_cell.length_b   1.000
_cell.length_c   1.000
_cell.angle_alpha   90.00
_cell.angle_beta   90.00
_cell.angle_gamma   90.00
#
_symmetry.space_group_name_H-M   'P 1'
#
loop_
_entity.id
_entity.type
_entity.pdbx_description
1 polymer ?
#
loop_
_entity_poly.entity_id
_entity_poly.type
_entity_poly.pdbx_seq_one_letter_code
_entity_poly.pdbx_strand_id
1 'polypeptide(L)'
;ENKGKSADKLTSRVGMFGSGQWTVWEGYAASKLFKAGFRSNNIDPNARHCMASAVGAFIRAFGSDEPMGCYDDFEHGDAFVLWGSNMAEMHPILWSRISDTRLTKKDSEVHVLSTYEHRSFELADNGMIMNPQSDLAILNYIANYIVENKAYNKDFLRKHVNFNKTPT
;
A
#
# COMPACT_ATOMS: atom_id res chain seq x y z
N GLU A 1 29.41 16.54 18.64
CA GLU A 1 28.83 17.70 17.94
C GLU A 1 27.94 18.54 18.83
N ASN A 2 27.17 17.94 19.74
CA ASN A 2 26.19 18.61 20.59
C ASN A 2 26.61 18.78 22.04
N LYS A 3 27.84 18.45 22.39
CA LYS A 3 28.34 18.56 23.75
C LYS A 3 28.29 20.04 24.24
N GLY A 4 27.58 20.30 25.31
CA GLY A 4 27.44 21.64 25.91
C GLY A 4 26.47 22.58 25.21
N LYS A 5 25.72 22.10 24.17
CA LYS A 5 24.68 22.91 23.53
C LYS A 5 23.36 22.79 24.28
N SER A 6 22.60 23.87 24.33
CA SER A 6 21.20 23.84 24.79
C SER A 6 20.30 23.09 23.79
N ALA A 7 19.14 22.58 24.22
CA ALA A 7 18.26 21.75 23.42
C ALA A 7 17.81 22.43 22.12
N ASP A 8 17.63 23.71 22.12
CA ASP A 8 17.25 24.54 20.96
C ASP A 8 18.39 24.74 19.94
N LYS A 9 19.63 24.43 20.31
CA LYS A 9 20.82 24.56 19.46
C LYS A 9 21.45 23.22 19.08
N LEU A 10 20.74 22.11 19.35
CA LEU A 10 21.25 20.80 19.02
C LEU A 10 21.15 20.60 17.51
N THR A 11 22.28 20.18 16.92
CA THR A 11 22.36 19.82 15.51
C THR A 11 23.01 18.45 15.39
N SER A 12 22.57 17.65 14.42
CA SER A 12 23.22 16.39 14.10
C SER A 12 23.35 16.27 12.59
N ARG A 13 24.52 15.86 12.15
CA ARG A 13 24.81 15.52 10.74
C ARG A 13 24.62 14.03 10.49
N VAL A 14 24.30 13.26 11.53
CA VAL A 14 24.04 11.83 11.45
C VAL A 14 22.55 11.61 11.43
N GLY A 15 22.10 10.85 10.46
CA GLY A 15 20.73 10.36 10.35
C GLY A 15 20.72 8.84 10.29
N MET A 16 19.59 8.23 10.66
CA MET A 16 19.34 6.80 10.52
C MET A 16 18.06 6.59 9.73
N PHE A 17 18.17 5.81 8.67
CA PHE A 17 17.05 5.26 7.97
C PHE A 17 16.80 3.85 8.48
N GLY A 18 15.78 3.69 9.29
CA GLY A 18 15.47 2.46 9.99
C GLY A 18 14.55 1.53 9.20
N SER A 19 14.00 0.54 9.88
CA SER A 19 13.11 -0.44 9.30
C SER A 19 11.86 -0.65 10.17
N GLY A 20 10.70 -0.77 9.52
CA GLY A 20 9.47 -1.25 10.15
C GLY A 20 9.47 -2.76 10.43
N GLN A 21 10.48 -3.49 9.95
CA GLN A 21 10.65 -4.93 10.17
C GLN A 21 11.57 -5.26 11.37
N TRP A 22 12.06 -4.26 12.04
CA TRP A 22 12.77 -4.44 13.30
C TRP A 22 11.86 -5.04 14.37
N THR A 23 12.47 -5.81 15.25
CA THR A 23 11.79 -6.18 16.50
C THR A 23 11.56 -4.92 17.35
N VAL A 24 10.65 -5.02 18.30
CA VAL A 24 10.37 -3.90 19.25
C VAL A 24 11.65 -3.46 19.97
N TRP A 25 12.51 -4.40 20.32
CA TRP A 25 13.77 -4.12 21.03
C TRP A 25 14.80 -3.39 20.17
N GLU A 26 14.93 -3.76 18.91
CA GLU A 26 15.79 -3.08 17.94
C GLU A 26 15.30 -1.64 17.69
N GLY A 27 14.00 -1.47 17.46
CA GLY A 27 13.40 -0.16 17.29
C GLY A 27 13.55 0.73 18.53
N TYR A 28 13.37 0.17 19.72
CA TYR A 28 13.60 0.86 20.98
C TYR A 28 15.06 1.28 21.15
N ALA A 29 16.00 0.37 20.89
CA ALA A 29 17.43 0.67 21.00
C ALA A 29 17.85 1.78 20.03
N ALA A 30 17.42 1.71 18.78
CA ALA A 30 17.68 2.73 17.77
C ALA A 30 17.10 4.10 18.16
N SER A 31 15.85 4.12 18.62
CA SER A 31 15.19 5.35 19.07
C SER A 31 15.88 5.94 20.29
N LYS A 32 16.27 5.12 21.25
CA LYS A 32 17.00 5.56 22.45
C LYS A 32 18.39 6.11 22.09
N LEU A 33 19.12 5.45 21.18
CA LEU A 33 20.40 5.93 20.70
C LEU A 33 20.29 7.31 20.05
N PHE A 34 19.32 7.49 19.14
CA PHE A 34 19.16 8.77 18.45
C PHE A 34 18.58 9.86 19.35
N LYS A 35 17.48 9.60 20.03
CA LYS A 35 16.81 10.63 20.82
C LYS A 35 17.54 10.95 22.11
N ALA A 36 17.98 9.96 22.87
CA ALA A 36 18.69 10.19 24.14
C ALA A 36 20.20 10.35 23.94
N GLY A 37 20.83 9.49 23.13
CA GLY A 37 22.29 9.54 22.92
C GLY A 37 22.72 10.72 22.04
N PHE A 38 22.27 10.78 20.82
CA PHE A 38 22.62 11.87 19.87
C PHE A 38 21.78 13.14 20.07
N ARG A 39 20.71 13.07 20.83
CA ARG A 39 19.72 14.15 21.00
C ARG A 39 19.25 14.69 19.64
N SER A 40 18.86 13.79 18.78
CA SER A 40 18.46 14.07 17.40
C SER A 40 17.19 13.32 17.03
N ASN A 41 16.34 13.95 16.25
CA ASN A 41 15.17 13.33 15.62
C ASN A 41 15.45 12.89 14.17
N ASN A 42 16.69 12.88 13.72
CA ASN A 42 17.07 12.46 12.37
C ASN A 42 17.02 10.93 12.23
N ILE A 43 15.89 10.34 12.56
CA ILE A 43 15.59 8.92 12.43
C ILE A 43 14.21 8.77 11.82
N ASP A 44 14.09 7.96 10.77
CA ASP A 44 12.83 7.66 10.11
C ASP A 44 12.82 6.20 9.63
N PRO A 45 11.68 5.51 9.64
CA PRO A 45 11.60 4.13 9.14
C PRO A 45 11.50 4.10 7.61
N ASN A 46 11.76 2.93 7.02
CA ASN A 46 11.58 2.69 5.60
C ASN A 46 10.15 2.98 5.11
N ALA A 47 9.15 2.82 5.98
CA ALA A 47 7.74 3.08 5.67
C ALA A 47 7.48 4.52 5.20
N ARG A 48 8.35 5.47 5.56
CA ARG A 48 8.29 6.85 5.05
C ARG A 48 8.36 6.90 3.52
N HIS A 49 9.14 6.04 2.88
CA HIS A 49 9.27 5.95 1.42
C HIS A 49 8.46 4.82 0.80
N CYS A 50 8.04 3.83 1.60
CA CYS A 50 7.31 2.67 1.14
C CYS A 50 5.81 2.97 0.99
N MET A 51 5.16 3.46 2.07
CA MET A 51 3.70 3.54 2.11
C MET A 51 3.15 4.84 2.73
N ALA A 52 3.97 5.84 3.01
CA ALA A 52 3.49 7.10 3.58
C ALA A 52 2.48 7.81 2.67
N SER A 53 2.64 7.72 1.36
CA SER A 53 1.66 8.22 0.39
C SER A 53 0.34 7.45 0.48
N ALA A 54 0.39 6.14 0.69
CA ALA A 54 -0.81 5.32 0.90
C ALA A 54 -1.51 5.68 2.21
N VAL A 55 -0.77 5.90 3.31
CA VAL A 55 -1.34 6.42 4.58
C VAL A 55 -2.10 7.71 4.33
N GLY A 56 -1.49 8.67 3.65
CA GLY A 56 -2.13 9.93 3.29
C GLY A 56 -3.41 9.74 2.47
N ALA A 57 -3.39 8.81 1.52
CA ALA A 57 -4.53 8.50 0.66
C ALA A 57 -5.66 7.83 1.46
N PHE A 58 -5.36 6.84 2.31
CA PHE A 58 -6.35 6.16 3.16
C PHE A 58 -7.02 7.15 4.12
N ILE A 59 -6.24 7.99 4.80
CA ILE A 59 -6.78 9.00 5.73
C ILE A 59 -7.69 9.98 4.97
N ARG A 60 -7.32 10.42 3.78
CA ARG A 60 -8.13 11.35 2.98
C ARG A 60 -9.41 10.71 2.43
N ALA A 61 -9.35 9.43 2.04
CA ALA A 61 -10.48 8.73 1.46
C ALA A 61 -11.43 8.15 2.52
N PHE A 62 -10.90 7.59 3.60
CA PHE A 62 -11.65 6.81 4.58
C PHE A 62 -11.59 7.37 6.01
N GLY A 63 -10.73 8.33 6.28
CA GLY A 63 -10.55 8.92 7.62
C GLY A 63 -9.63 8.13 8.55
N SER A 64 -9.18 6.95 8.15
CA SER A 64 -8.24 6.10 8.90
C SER A 64 -7.21 5.46 7.98
N ASP A 65 -6.07 5.07 8.54
CA ASP A 65 -5.02 4.33 7.84
C ASP A 65 -5.22 2.82 8.06
N GLU A 66 -6.32 2.30 7.50
CA GLU A 66 -6.65 0.89 7.61
C GLU A 66 -7.24 0.38 6.28
N PRO A 67 -6.89 -0.84 5.83
CA PRO A 67 -7.58 -1.47 4.70
C PRO A 67 -9.03 -1.78 5.08
N MET A 68 -9.95 -1.56 4.14
CA MET A 68 -11.40 -1.76 4.38
C MET A 68 -11.83 -3.23 4.27
N GLY A 69 -10.96 -4.10 3.81
CA GLY A 69 -11.19 -5.54 3.70
C GLY A 69 -10.41 -6.36 4.73
N CYS A 70 -10.61 -7.66 4.73
CA CYS A 70 -9.86 -8.61 5.53
C CYS A 70 -9.43 -9.83 4.70
N TYR A 71 -8.61 -10.69 5.28
CA TYR A 71 -8.11 -11.88 4.56
C TYR A 71 -9.21 -12.88 4.21
N ASP A 72 -10.30 -12.93 4.97
CA ASP A 72 -11.41 -13.83 4.68
C ASP A 72 -12.22 -13.40 3.45
N ASP A 73 -12.05 -12.19 2.97
CA ASP A 73 -12.65 -11.72 1.71
C ASP A 73 -12.10 -12.47 0.49
N PHE A 74 -10.93 -13.12 0.60
CA PHE A 74 -10.36 -13.89 -0.50
C PHE A 74 -11.22 -15.09 -0.93
N GLU A 75 -11.94 -15.71 0.01
CA GLU A 75 -12.85 -16.82 -0.31
C GLU A 75 -14.16 -16.33 -0.96
N HIS A 76 -14.45 -15.06 -0.87
CA HIS A 76 -15.68 -14.45 -1.38
C HIS A 76 -15.46 -13.61 -2.66
N GLY A 77 -14.21 -13.37 -3.04
CA GLY A 77 -13.87 -12.57 -4.20
C GLY A 77 -14.32 -13.18 -5.53
N ASP A 78 -14.86 -12.36 -6.42
CA ASP A 78 -15.17 -12.72 -7.80
C ASP A 78 -14.07 -12.30 -8.76
N ALA A 79 -13.27 -11.29 -8.37
CA ALA A 79 -12.14 -10.82 -9.16
C ALA A 79 -10.98 -10.41 -8.24
N PHE A 80 -9.79 -10.84 -8.58
CA PHE A 80 -8.54 -10.52 -7.89
C PHE A 80 -7.65 -9.73 -8.83
N VAL A 81 -7.24 -8.55 -8.40
CA VAL A 81 -6.30 -7.72 -9.16
C VAL A 81 -4.97 -7.64 -8.41
N LEU A 82 -3.95 -8.32 -8.92
CA LEU A 82 -2.60 -8.28 -8.39
C LEU A 82 -1.83 -7.16 -9.10
N TRP A 83 -1.72 -6.04 -8.42
CA TRP A 83 -1.12 -4.83 -9.00
C TRP A 83 0.30 -4.64 -8.46
N GLY A 84 1.30 -4.86 -9.33
CA GLY A 84 2.71 -4.76 -8.96
C GLY A 84 3.17 -5.79 -7.91
N SER A 85 2.39 -6.85 -7.70
CA SER A 85 2.64 -7.85 -6.66
C SER A 85 2.97 -9.21 -7.25
N ASN A 86 4.18 -9.70 -6.97
CA ASN A 86 4.55 -11.10 -7.19
C ASN A 86 4.07 -11.96 -6.00
N MET A 87 2.76 -12.10 -5.88
CA MET A 87 2.15 -12.72 -4.71
C MET A 87 2.49 -14.22 -4.58
N ALA A 88 2.67 -14.93 -5.69
CA ALA A 88 3.03 -16.35 -5.68
C ALA A 88 4.35 -16.64 -4.96
N GLU A 89 5.29 -15.70 -4.99
CA GLU A 89 6.60 -15.84 -4.33
C GLU A 89 6.71 -15.06 -3.04
N MET A 90 6.13 -13.86 -2.96
CA MET A 90 6.28 -12.96 -1.81
C MET A 90 5.22 -13.17 -0.73
N HIS A 91 4.03 -13.69 -1.09
CA HIS A 91 2.91 -13.92 -0.18
C HIS A 91 2.28 -15.30 -0.44
N PRO A 92 3.02 -16.41 -0.31
CA PRO A 92 2.59 -17.74 -0.77
C PRO A 92 1.33 -18.25 -0.07
N ILE A 93 1.12 -17.89 1.19
CA ILE A 93 -0.08 -18.31 1.93
C ILE A 93 -1.35 -17.61 1.40
N LEU A 94 -1.28 -16.30 1.15
CA LEU A 94 -2.40 -15.57 0.54
C LEU A 94 -2.61 -15.99 -0.91
N TRP A 95 -1.53 -16.28 -1.61
CA TRP A 95 -1.59 -16.83 -2.97
C TRP A 95 -2.31 -18.16 -3.03
N SER A 96 -2.08 -19.07 -2.07
CA SER A 96 -2.80 -20.33 -2.03
C SER A 96 -4.30 -20.12 -1.84
N ARG A 97 -4.73 -19.16 -1.01
CA ARG A 97 -6.16 -18.83 -0.82
C ARG A 97 -6.80 -18.32 -2.12
N ILE A 98 -6.12 -17.42 -2.85
CA ILE A 98 -6.59 -16.96 -4.16
C ILE A 98 -6.66 -18.11 -5.16
N SER A 99 -5.62 -18.96 -5.19
CA SER A 99 -5.57 -20.12 -6.10
C SER A 99 -6.71 -21.10 -5.82
N ASP A 100 -6.96 -21.41 -4.56
CA ASP A 100 -8.05 -22.29 -4.16
C ASP A 100 -9.42 -21.71 -4.54
N THR A 101 -9.62 -20.41 -4.32
CA THR A 101 -10.84 -19.72 -4.73
C THR A 101 -11.02 -19.77 -6.25
N ARG A 102 -9.95 -19.44 -7.01
CA ARG A 102 -9.99 -19.47 -8.48
C ARG A 102 -10.26 -20.85 -9.05
N LEU A 103 -9.72 -21.90 -8.44
CA LEU A 103 -9.89 -23.29 -8.90
C LEU A 103 -11.26 -23.87 -8.52
N THR A 104 -11.85 -23.46 -7.42
CA THR A 104 -13.14 -23.95 -6.92
C THR A 104 -14.32 -23.14 -7.43
N LYS A 105 -14.15 -21.83 -7.61
CA LYS A 105 -15.18 -20.89 -8.05
C LYS A 105 -14.93 -20.50 -9.51
N LYS A 106 -15.64 -21.14 -10.44
CA LYS A 106 -15.42 -21.01 -11.90
C LYS A 106 -15.55 -19.58 -12.44
N ASP A 107 -16.36 -18.75 -11.80
CA ASP A 107 -16.63 -17.37 -12.22
C ASP A 107 -15.66 -16.37 -11.59
N SER A 108 -14.71 -16.83 -10.80
CA SER A 108 -13.66 -15.98 -10.22
C SER A 108 -12.54 -15.74 -11.24
N GLU A 109 -12.05 -14.52 -11.33
CA GLU A 109 -10.99 -14.13 -12.27
C GLU A 109 -9.76 -13.56 -11.53
N VAL A 110 -8.57 -13.83 -12.08
CA VAL A 110 -7.30 -13.28 -11.59
C VAL A 110 -6.66 -12.43 -12.69
N HIS A 111 -6.44 -11.16 -12.37
CA HIS A 111 -5.80 -10.19 -13.24
C HIS A 111 -4.46 -9.78 -12.64
N VAL A 112 -3.38 -9.86 -13.42
CA VAL A 112 -2.04 -9.51 -12.95
C VAL A 112 -1.49 -8.36 -13.79
N LEU A 113 -1.16 -7.25 -13.10
CA LEU A 113 -0.48 -6.10 -13.70
C LEU A 113 0.89 -5.95 -13.04
N SER A 114 1.95 -6.01 -13.83
CA SER A 114 3.32 -5.87 -13.30
C SER A 114 4.25 -5.28 -14.35
N THR A 115 5.44 -4.89 -13.93
CA THR A 115 6.48 -4.39 -14.84
C THR A 115 7.30 -5.51 -15.50
N TYR A 116 7.13 -6.74 -15.05
CA TYR A 116 7.76 -7.94 -15.62
C TYR A 116 6.88 -9.16 -15.36
N GLU A 117 7.04 -10.19 -16.16
CA GLU A 117 6.36 -11.46 -15.99
C GLU A 117 6.99 -12.26 -14.83
N HIS A 118 6.15 -12.81 -13.96
CA HIS A 118 6.56 -13.58 -12.80
C HIS A 118 5.54 -14.70 -12.50
N ARG A 119 5.83 -15.54 -11.55
CA ARG A 119 5.08 -16.76 -11.27
C ARG A 119 3.57 -16.57 -11.06
N SER A 120 3.13 -15.42 -10.57
CA SER A 120 1.69 -15.17 -10.39
C SER A 120 0.93 -15.06 -11.72
N PHE A 121 1.62 -14.86 -12.86
CA PHE A 121 1.00 -14.86 -14.18
C PHE A 121 0.54 -16.25 -14.61
N GLU A 122 1.07 -17.34 -14.04
CA GLU A 122 0.69 -18.70 -14.38
C GLU A 122 -0.79 -19.00 -14.12
N LEU A 123 -1.41 -18.31 -13.18
CA LEU A 123 -2.84 -18.46 -12.83
C LEU A 123 -3.69 -17.29 -13.33
N ALA A 124 -3.10 -16.32 -14.01
CA ALA A 124 -3.81 -15.13 -14.45
C ALA A 124 -4.73 -15.42 -15.63
N ASP A 125 -5.99 -15.01 -15.54
CA ASP A 125 -6.90 -14.96 -16.67
C ASP A 125 -6.50 -13.82 -17.63
N ASN A 126 -6.02 -12.71 -17.07
CA ASN A 126 -5.48 -11.59 -17.84
C ASN A 126 -4.17 -11.09 -17.21
N GLY A 127 -3.10 -11.12 -17.99
CA GLY A 127 -1.79 -10.60 -17.62
C GLY A 127 -1.43 -9.35 -18.42
N MET A 128 -0.98 -8.32 -17.76
CA MET A 128 -0.55 -7.06 -18.39
C MET A 128 0.84 -6.67 -17.90
N ILE A 129 1.76 -6.50 -18.83
CA ILE A 129 3.07 -5.89 -18.54
C ILE A 129 2.97 -4.39 -18.81
N MET A 130 3.22 -3.61 -17.77
CA MET A 130 3.13 -2.15 -17.83
C MET A 130 4.50 -1.50 -17.66
N ASN A 131 4.66 -0.30 -18.19
CA ASN A 131 5.87 0.48 -17.94
C ASN A 131 5.94 0.91 -16.45
N PRO A 132 7.13 0.91 -15.84
CA PRO A 132 7.29 1.50 -14.51
C PRO A 132 6.71 2.91 -14.44
N GLN A 133 6.11 3.26 -13.31
CA GLN A 133 5.51 4.58 -13.05
C GLN A 133 4.24 4.90 -13.87
N SER A 134 3.65 3.93 -14.57
CA SER A 134 2.38 4.14 -15.30
C SER A 134 1.13 3.92 -14.45
N ASP A 135 1.27 3.50 -13.21
CA ASP A 135 0.16 3.15 -12.30
C ASP A 135 -0.92 4.21 -12.23
N LEU A 136 -0.53 5.46 -11.97
CA LEU A 136 -1.49 6.57 -11.85
C LEU A 136 -2.23 6.85 -13.16
N ALA A 137 -1.54 6.73 -14.30
CA ALA A 137 -2.17 6.91 -15.61
C ALA A 137 -3.22 5.84 -15.89
N ILE A 138 -2.90 4.57 -15.57
CA ILE A 138 -3.82 3.44 -15.72
C ILE A 138 -5.02 3.60 -14.79
N LEU A 139 -4.79 3.94 -13.50
CA LEU A 139 -5.87 4.17 -12.53
C LEU A 139 -6.79 5.31 -12.94
N ASN A 140 -6.25 6.41 -13.44
CA ASN A 140 -7.04 7.53 -13.95
C ASN A 140 -7.88 7.12 -15.17
N TYR A 141 -7.31 6.32 -16.06
CA TYR A 141 -8.06 5.78 -17.20
C TYR A 141 -9.23 4.90 -16.75
N ILE A 142 -8.99 3.98 -15.81
CA ILE A 142 -10.02 3.10 -15.24
C ILE A 142 -11.11 3.95 -14.57
N ALA A 143 -10.74 4.93 -13.77
CA ALA A 143 -11.67 5.83 -13.10
C ALA A 143 -12.54 6.60 -14.11
N ASN A 144 -11.92 7.14 -15.16
CA ASN A 144 -12.65 7.84 -16.23
C ASN A 144 -13.62 6.89 -16.95
N TYR A 145 -13.19 5.68 -17.28
CA TYR A 145 -14.05 4.67 -17.91
C TYR A 145 -15.27 4.34 -17.06
N ILE A 146 -15.08 4.14 -15.74
CA ILE A 146 -16.17 3.87 -14.79
C ILE A 146 -17.18 5.02 -14.77
N VAL A 147 -16.70 6.27 -14.76
CA VAL A 147 -17.56 7.45 -14.71
C VAL A 147 -18.33 7.63 -16.03
N GLU A 148 -17.64 7.58 -17.17
CA GLU A 148 -18.24 7.76 -18.49
C GLU A 148 -19.29 6.69 -18.81
N ASN A 149 -19.00 5.43 -18.46
CA ASN A 149 -19.92 4.32 -18.71
C ASN A 149 -20.95 4.12 -17.59
N LYS A 150 -20.94 4.97 -16.55
CA LYS A 150 -21.83 4.87 -15.39
C LYS A 150 -21.78 3.51 -14.70
N ALA A 151 -20.60 2.86 -14.74
CA ALA A 151 -20.33 1.53 -14.19
C ALA A 151 -20.11 1.54 -12.65
N TYR A 152 -20.61 2.54 -11.96
CA TYR A 152 -20.53 2.68 -10.51
C TYR A 152 -21.82 2.30 -9.81
N ASN A 153 -21.74 1.81 -8.60
CA ASN A 153 -22.90 1.46 -7.76
C ASN A 153 -23.51 2.74 -7.17
N LYS A 154 -24.64 3.19 -7.74
CA LYS A 154 -25.33 4.42 -7.32
C LYS A 154 -25.82 4.36 -5.88
N ASP A 155 -26.31 3.22 -5.42
CA ASP A 155 -26.82 3.07 -4.07
C ASP A 155 -25.71 3.10 -3.02
N PHE A 156 -24.58 2.49 -3.34
CA PHE A 156 -23.39 2.58 -2.50
C PHE A 156 -22.89 4.03 -2.41
N LEU A 157 -22.74 4.71 -3.55
CA LEU A 157 -22.30 6.10 -3.57
C LEU A 157 -23.21 7.01 -2.75
N ARG A 158 -24.52 6.85 -2.89
CA ARG A 158 -25.50 7.68 -2.17
C ARG A 158 -25.45 7.47 -0.66
N LYS A 159 -25.17 6.24 -0.21
CA LYS A 159 -25.19 5.88 1.22
C LYS A 159 -23.87 6.12 1.92
N HIS A 160 -22.75 5.96 1.21
CA HIS A 160 -21.43 5.79 1.85
C HIS A 160 -20.38 6.77 1.37
N VAL A 161 -20.63 7.56 0.32
CA VAL A 161 -19.64 8.46 -0.25
C VAL A 161 -20.08 9.91 -0.16
N ASN A 162 -19.23 10.75 0.43
CA ASN A 162 -19.38 12.19 0.41
C ASN A 162 -18.40 12.79 -0.61
N PHE A 163 -18.92 13.49 -1.58
CA PHE A 163 -18.10 14.26 -2.52
C PHE A 163 -17.88 15.67 -1.94
N ASN A 164 -16.65 15.97 -1.56
CA ASN A 164 -16.28 17.33 -1.22
C ASN A 164 -16.39 18.18 -2.50
N LYS A 165 -17.28 19.16 -2.49
CA LYS A 165 -17.25 20.19 -3.51
C LYS A 165 -15.98 20.99 -3.31
N THR A 166 -15.01 20.79 -4.17
CA THR A 166 -13.84 21.68 -4.21
C THR A 166 -14.37 23.07 -4.49
N PRO A 167 -14.01 24.11 -3.71
CA PRO A 167 -14.31 25.47 -4.11
C PRO A 167 -13.67 25.70 -5.49
N THR A 168 -14.48 26.03 -6.47
CA THR A 168 -14.03 26.49 -7.79
C THR A 168 -13.37 27.84 -7.65
#